data_e132c4c548c0ab9bffae3a946ca572cd
#
_entry.id   e132c4c548c0ab9bffae3a946ca572cd
#
_cell.length_a   1.000
_cell.length_b   1.000
_cell.length_c   1.000
_cell.angle_alpha   90.00
_cell.angle_beta   90.00
_cell.angle_gamma   90.00
#
_symmetry.space_group_name_H-M   'P 1'
#
loop_
_entity.id
_entity.type
_entity.pdbx_description
1 polymer ?
#
loop_
_entity_poly.entity_id
_entity_poly.type
_entity_poly.pdbx_seq_one_letter_code
_entity_poly.pdbx_strand_id
1 'polypeptide(L)'
;MKKLLVMLLVVAMTCTMVGALAETKIGVSIMELTAYTWYLGVEQGCQDWANDHPDAGFTFQFEDSHSDVSTMLNNIDNLITGGAEGIILFPADASSAIPAMKAYVEQGINFVIGDYAQQPTSDDDIVWDTFVGHNMRALGEKAGEVAVEYLKALEKDDPVCLFISRPTSGQVSVDRFEGFRDTVLAKYPNARIIEEGDVGAGSRDSSQSLMENVLQREDVIDVVCGHNDAEVVGAYNAAVAANREEIKFIGIAGDKDVLTYITDGNPYWLGEVLQNPVDLGYQATEAMYEAMVEGKELPKVWDLPEPEAITPDNVAEYDWQTWAWL
;
A
#
# COMPACT_ATOMS: atom_id res chain seq x y z
N MET A 1 37.38 -19.48 -77.23
CA MET A 1 37.95 -18.91 -76.06
C MET A 1 36.78 -18.35 -75.22
N LYS A 2 36.32 -19.16 -74.33
CA LYS A 2 35.14 -18.80 -73.44
C LYS A 2 35.69 -18.26 -72.16
N LYS A 3 35.40 -16.99 -71.84
CA LYS A 3 35.67 -16.39 -70.56
C LYS A 3 34.55 -16.79 -69.55
N LEU A 4 34.94 -17.56 -68.58
CA LEU A 4 34.05 -17.95 -67.45
C LEU A 4 33.99 -16.80 -66.42
N LEU A 5 32.85 -16.18 -66.26
CA LEU A 5 32.60 -15.14 -65.27
C LEU A 5 32.16 -15.83 -63.99
N VAL A 6 33.01 -15.87 -63.00
CA VAL A 6 32.66 -16.37 -61.64
C VAL A 6 32.05 -15.20 -60.89
N MET A 7 30.76 -15.24 -60.70
CA MET A 7 30.01 -14.27 -59.85
C MET A 7 30.08 -14.77 -58.41
N LEU A 8 30.89 -14.12 -57.58
CA LEU A 8 30.99 -14.38 -56.16
C LEU A 8 29.78 -13.74 -55.44
N LEU A 9 28.85 -14.57 -55.05
CA LEU A 9 27.68 -14.14 -54.24
C LEU A 9 28.16 -14.05 -52.79
N VAL A 10 28.46 -12.82 -52.31
CA VAL A 10 28.70 -12.56 -50.89
C VAL A 10 27.31 -12.44 -50.23
N VAL A 11 26.85 -13.53 -49.62
CA VAL A 11 25.70 -13.49 -48.70
C VAL A 11 26.20 -12.86 -47.41
N ALA A 12 25.90 -11.58 -47.22
CA ALA A 12 26.04 -10.92 -45.94
C ALA A 12 24.98 -11.53 -45.00
N MET A 13 25.36 -12.50 -44.17
CA MET A 13 24.63 -12.93 -43.01
C MET A 13 24.73 -11.78 -42.00
N THR A 14 23.75 -10.88 -42.00
CA THR A 14 23.51 -10.04 -40.86
C THR A 14 22.93 -10.94 -39.75
N CYS A 15 23.84 -11.50 -38.92
CA CYS A 15 23.46 -11.98 -37.62
C CYS A 15 22.98 -10.75 -36.85
N THR A 16 21.67 -10.55 -36.79
CA THR A 16 21.08 -9.80 -35.70
C THR A 16 21.41 -10.61 -34.44
N MET A 17 22.50 -10.26 -33.76
CA MET A 17 22.63 -10.62 -32.36
C MET A 17 21.45 -9.92 -31.67
N VAL A 18 20.37 -10.66 -31.44
CA VAL A 18 19.50 -10.38 -30.32
C VAL A 18 20.39 -10.67 -29.11
N GLY A 19 21.11 -9.66 -28.64
CA GLY A 19 21.81 -9.76 -27.36
C GLY A 19 20.73 -10.17 -26.36
N ALA A 20 20.87 -11.32 -25.71
CA ALA A 20 20.12 -11.55 -24.49
C ALA A 20 20.41 -10.34 -23.61
N LEU A 21 19.38 -9.57 -23.29
CA LEU A 21 19.49 -8.51 -22.27
C LEU A 21 20.08 -9.19 -21.04
N ALA A 22 21.09 -8.59 -20.46
CA ALA A 22 21.63 -9.10 -19.20
C ALA A 22 20.50 -9.01 -18.18
N GLU A 23 20.18 -10.13 -17.54
CA GLU A 23 19.21 -10.13 -16.46
C GLU A 23 19.79 -9.35 -15.28
N THR A 24 19.08 -8.31 -14.84
CA THR A 24 19.41 -7.53 -13.65
C THR A 24 18.59 -8.06 -12.48
N LYS A 25 19.27 -8.58 -11.49
CA LYS A 25 18.61 -9.16 -10.32
C LYS A 25 18.30 -8.10 -9.29
N ILE A 26 17.04 -7.98 -8.93
CA ILE A 26 16.53 -7.10 -7.86
C ILE A 26 16.18 -7.95 -6.65
N GLY A 27 16.76 -7.61 -5.51
CA GLY A 27 16.40 -8.19 -4.23
C GLY A 27 15.22 -7.44 -3.64
N VAL A 28 14.22 -8.16 -3.13
CA VAL A 28 13.06 -7.58 -2.46
C VAL A 28 12.95 -8.18 -1.07
N SER A 29 13.20 -7.39 -0.03
CA SER A 29 13.01 -7.82 1.35
C SER A 29 11.70 -7.25 1.87
N ILE A 30 10.79 -8.14 2.25
CA ILE A 30 9.44 -7.81 2.68
C ILE A 30 9.29 -8.03 4.19
N MET A 31 8.55 -7.14 4.85
CA MET A 31 8.37 -7.18 6.30
C MET A 31 7.72 -8.48 6.76
N GLU A 32 6.64 -8.92 6.10
CA GLU A 32 5.85 -10.06 6.55
C GLU A 32 4.94 -10.60 5.42
N LEU A 33 5.25 -11.77 4.89
CA LEU A 33 4.43 -12.42 3.85
C LEU A 33 3.42 -13.43 4.41
N THR A 34 3.73 -14.01 5.57
CA THR A 34 2.96 -15.13 6.10
C THR A 34 1.72 -14.68 6.88
N ALA A 35 1.87 -13.65 7.74
CA ALA A 35 0.78 -13.15 8.56
C ALA A 35 -0.02 -12.04 7.86
N TYR A 36 0.58 -11.34 6.91
CA TYR A 36 -0.04 -10.25 6.15
C TYR A 36 -0.01 -10.54 4.66
N THR A 37 -1.03 -11.27 4.18
CA THR A 37 -1.19 -11.62 2.75
C THR A 37 -1.20 -10.38 1.83
N TRP A 38 -1.50 -9.20 2.37
CA TRP A 38 -1.44 -7.93 1.65
C TRP A 38 -0.11 -7.74 0.89
N TYR A 39 1.02 -8.16 1.46
CA TYR A 39 2.32 -8.08 0.79
C TYR A 39 2.49 -9.02 -0.42
N LEU A 40 1.62 -10.01 -0.61
CA LEU A 40 1.58 -10.78 -1.86
C LEU A 40 1.20 -9.91 -3.06
N GLY A 41 0.39 -8.85 -2.81
CA GLY A 41 0.10 -7.84 -3.83
C GLY A 41 1.34 -7.02 -4.20
N VAL A 42 2.24 -6.76 -3.26
CA VAL A 42 3.52 -6.09 -3.56
C VAL A 42 4.39 -6.96 -4.46
N GLU A 43 4.50 -8.26 -4.18
CA GLU A 43 5.19 -9.21 -5.07
C GLU A 43 4.58 -9.20 -6.47
N GLN A 44 3.24 -9.25 -6.54
CA GLN A 44 2.52 -9.19 -7.82
C GLN A 44 2.85 -7.90 -8.56
N GLY A 45 2.83 -6.74 -7.92
CA GLY A 45 3.13 -5.45 -8.53
C GLY A 45 4.54 -5.40 -9.14
N CYS A 46 5.54 -5.95 -8.44
CA CYS A 46 6.88 -6.07 -8.98
C CYS A 46 6.91 -6.95 -10.25
N GLN A 47 6.22 -8.09 -10.23
CA GLN A 47 6.14 -9.00 -11.37
C GLN A 47 5.37 -8.37 -12.55
N ASP A 48 4.28 -7.68 -12.27
CA ASP A 48 3.46 -6.99 -13.29
C ASP A 48 4.29 -5.91 -13.99
N TRP A 49 5.07 -5.14 -13.23
CA TRP A 49 5.99 -4.17 -13.82
C TRP A 49 6.98 -4.82 -14.79
N ALA A 50 7.61 -5.95 -14.40
CA ALA A 50 8.55 -6.65 -15.27
C ALA A 50 7.89 -7.26 -16.50
N ASN A 51 6.65 -7.71 -16.39
CA ASN A 51 5.86 -8.21 -17.52
C ASN A 51 5.52 -7.10 -18.51
N ASP A 52 5.23 -5.90 -18.03
CA ASP A 52 4.94 -4.71 -18.84
C ASP A 52 6.21 -4.13 -19.48
N HIS A 53 7.39 -4.35 -18.86
CA HIS A 53 8.69 -3.84 -19.29
C HIS A 53 9.71 -4.98 -19.56
N PRO A 54 9.41 -5.92 -20.46
CA PRO A 54 10.27 -7.11 -20.68
C PRO A 54 11.69 -6.75 -21.14
N ASP A 55 11.84 -5.58 -21.76
CA ASP A 55 13.14 -5.08 -22.23
C ASP A 55 14.00 -4.49 -21.09
N ALA A 56 13.47 -4.33 -19.89
CA ALA A 56 14.23 -3.90 -18.72
C ALA A 56 15.11 -5.01 -18.15
N GLY A 57 14.73 -6.27 -18.37
CA GLY A 57 15.51 -7.44 -17.94
C GLY A 57 15.54 -7.66 -16.43
N PHE A 58 14.62 -7.05 -15.66
CA PHE A 58 14.53 -7.22 -14.20
C PHE A 58 14.02 -8.62 -13.85
N THR A 59 14.70 -9.24 -12.89
CA THR A 59 14.28 -10.48 -12.22
C THR A 59 14.32 -10.26 -10.71
N PHE A 60 13.40 -10.91 -9.98
CA PHE A 60 13.22 -10.66 -8.54
C PHE A 60 13.58 -11.88 -7.70
N GLN A 61 14.20 -11.61 -6.55
CA GLN A 61 14.27 -12.56 -5.44
C GLN A 61 13.62 -11.92 -4.23
N PHE A 62 12.56 -12.58 -3.71
CA PHE A 62 11.80 -12.13 -2.55
C PHE A 62 12.26 -12.87 -1.30
N GLU A 63 12.39 -12.14 -0.19
CA GLU A 63 12.74 -12.68 1.13
C GLU A 63 11.81 -12.09 2.20
N ASP A 64 11.23 -12.96 3.02
CA ASP A 64 10.36 -12.59 4.14
C ASP A 64 11.21 -12.35 5.41
N SER A 65 11.02 -11.21 6.07
CA SER A 65 11.72 -10.92 7.32
C SER A 65 10.94 -11.31 8.57
N HIS A 66 9.69 -11.79 8.42
CA HIS A 66 8.82 -12.22 9.53
C HIS A 66 8.72 -11.18 10.65
N SER A 67 8.65 -9.90 10.26
CA SER A 67 8.64 -8.75 11.18
C SER A 67 9.84 -8.69 12.14
N ASP A 68 10.92 -9.41 11.84
CA ASP A 68 12.14 -9.48 12.66
C ASP A 68 13.28 -8.68 12.02
N VAL A 69 13.82 -7.73 12.78
CA VAL A 69 14.90 -6.84 12.32
C VAL A 69 16.17 -7.60 11.97
N SER A 70 16.53 -8.63 12.75
CA SER A 70 17.76 -9.41 12.49
C SER A 70 17.61 -10.21 11.20
N THR A 71 16.45 -10.78 10.96
CA THR A 71 16.14 -11.49 9.71
C THR A 71 16.16 -10.53 8.53
N MET A 72 15.56 -9.34 8.65
CA MET A 72 15.61 -8.30 7.62
C MET A 72 17.06 -7.94 7.23
N LEU A 73 17.94 -7.72 8.21
CA LEU A 73 19.34 -7.41 7.95
C LEU A 73 20.07 -8.57 7.25
N ASN A 74 19.80 -9.82 7.65
CA ASN A 74 20.34 -11.00 7.00
C ASN A 74 19.81 -11.15 5.57
N ASN A 75 18.54 -10.81 5.32
CA ASN A 75 17.96 -10.84 3.98
C ASN A 75 18.66 -9.86 3.04
N ILE A 76 18.94 -8.63 3.49
CA ILE A 76 19.70 -7.65 2.71
C ILE A 76 21.08 -8.23 2.32
N ASP A 77 21.81 -8.78 3.29
CA ASP A 77 23.13 -9.40 3.05
C ASP A 77 23.04 -10.59 2.08
N ASN A 78 22.05 -11.46 2.26
CA ASN A 78 21.86 -12.64 1.40
C ASN A 78 21.46 -12.29 -0.03
N LEU A 79 20.58 -11.30 -0.20
CA LEU A 79 20.15 -10.82 -1.52
C LEU A 79 21.35 -10.26 -2.30
N ILE A 80 22.15 -9.39 -1.67
CA ILE A 80 23.33 -8.77 -2.31
C ILE A 80 24.42 -9.82 -2.60
N THR A 81 24.74 -10.71 -1.66
CA THR A 81 25.71 -11.80 -1.89
C THR A 81 25.19 -12.80 -2.92
N GLY A 82 23.88 -12.95 -3.05
CA GLY A 82 23.19 -13.72 -4.10
C GLY A 82 23.17 -13.05 -5.47
N GLY A 83 23.79 -11.86 -5.60
CA GLY A 83 23.96 -11.15 -6.86
C GLY A 83 22.87 -10.13 -7.17
N ALA A 84 22.08 -9.67 -6.20
CA ALA A 84 21.19 -8.55 -6.40
C ALA A 84 22.00 -7.25 -6.63
N GLU A 85 21.61 -6.48 -7.63
CA GLU A 85 22.23 -5.23 -8.03
C GLU A 85 21.50 -4.00 -7.48
N GLY A 86 20.26 -4.18 -7.02
CA GLY A 86 19.44 -3.20 -6.30
C GLY A 86 18.55 -3.89 -5.29
N ILE A 87 18.13 -3.16 -4.26
CA ILE A 87 17.28 -3.67 -3.18
C ILE A 87 16.03 -2.80 -3.03
N ILE A 88 14.85 -3.43 -3.16
CA ILE A 88 13.58 -2.85 -2.72
C ILE A 88 13.32 -3.39 -1.31
N LEU A 89 13.20 -2.49 -0.34
CA LEU A 89 13.06 -2.84 1.07
C LEU A 89 11.72 -2.35 1.62
N PHE A 90 10.90 -3.30 2.06
CA PHE A 90 9.71 -3.03 2.88
C PHE A 90 10.07 -3.40 4.32
N PRO A 91 10.58 -2.45 5.12
CA PRO A 91 11.33 -2.77 6.33
C PRO A 91 10.45 -3.12 7.52
N ALA A 92 10.91 -4.05 8.37
CA ALA A 92 10.38 -4.23 9.72
C ALA A 92 10.69 -3.00 10.62
N ASP A 93 11.87 -2.39 10.41
CA ASP A 93 12.30 -1.13 11.01
C ASP A 93 13.33 -0.46 10.09
N ALA A 94 12.94 0.67 9.48
CA ALA A 94 13.80 1.37 8.54
C ALA A 94 15.06 1.94 9.21
N SER A 95 14.96 2.44 10.44
CA SER A 95 16.09 3.05 11.15
C SER A 95 17.19 2.04 11.44
N SER A 96 16.83 0.80 11.76
CA SER A 96 17.77 -0.29 12.00
C SER A 96 18.51 -0.73 10.74
N ALA A 97 17.95 -0.52 9.55
CA ALA A 97 18.55 -0.88 8.27
C ALA A 97 19.60 0.15 7.80
N ILE A 98 19.54 1.40 8.25
CA ILE A 98 20.41 2.50 7.79
C ILE A 98 21.91 2.15 7.78
N PRO A 99 22.51 1.58 8.86
CA PRO A 99 23.94 1.27 8.84
C PRO A 99 24.34 0.26 7.79
N ALA A 100 23.52 -0.76 7.54
CA ALA A 100 23.75 -1.77 6.51
C ALA A 100 23.60 -1.15 5.12
N MET A 101 22.56 -0.37 4.90
CA MET A 101 22.34 0.33 3.62
C MET A 101 23.51 1.27 3.29
N LYS A 102 24.00 2.08 4.25
CA LYS A 102 25.18 2.95 4.03
C LYS A 102 26.37 2.19 3.47
N ALA A 103 26.67 1.03 4.06
CA ALA A 103 27.80 0.21 3.63
C ALA A 103 27.65 -0.34 2.20
N TYR A 104 26.44 -0.61 1.75
CA TYR A 104 26.17 -1.13 0.41
C TYR A 104 26.00 -0.03 -0.64
N VAL A 105 25.44 1.11 -0.27
CA VAL A 105 25.39 2.31 -1.14
C VAL A 105 26.80 2.77 -1.51
N GLU A 106 27.77 2.72 -0.58
CA GLU A 106 29.18 2.97 -0.87
C GLU A 106 29.80 1.99 -1.89
N GLN A 107 29.17 0.82 -2.06
CA GLN A 107 29.55 -0.20 -3.06
C GLN A 107 28.76 -0.06 -4.37
N GLY A 108 27.85 0.90 -4.46
CA GLY A 108 27.06 1.19 -5.67
C GLY A 108 25.72 0.44 -5.73
N ILE A 109 25.21 -0.12 -4.63
CA ILE A 109 23.89 -0.75 -4.58
C ILE A 109 22.84 0.33 -4.35
N ASN A 110 21.83 0.37 -5.22
CA ASN A 110 20.67 1.24 -5.07
C ASN A 110 19.66 0.65 -4.09
N PHE A 111 18.99 1.53 -3.33
CA PHE A 111 17.92 1.16 -2.40
C PHE A 111 16.67 1.98 -2.65
N VAL A 112 15.53 1.32 -2.80
CA VAL A 112 14.20 1.90 -2.73
C VAL A 112 13.52 1.36 -1.48
N ILE A 113 12.97 2.25 -0.64
CA ILE A 113 12.22 1.85 0.55
C ILE A 113 10.74 2.06 0.29
N GLY A 114 9.89 1.10 0.70
CA GLY A 114 8.46 1.19 0.49
C GLY A 114 7.59 0.99 1.73
N ASP A 115 6.32 1.33 1.59
CA ASP A 115 5.20 1.18 2.51
C ASP A 115 5.30 2.06 3.77
N TYR A 116 5.79 1.50 4.86
CA TYR A 116 5.76 2.09 6.18
C TYR A 116 7.19 2.37 6.64
N ALA A 117 7.76 3.46 6.18
CA ALA A 117 9.03 3.90 6.73
C ALA A 117 8.77 4.87 7.88
N GLN A 118 9.22 4.53 9.08
CA GLN A 118 9.44 5.55 10.08
C GLN A 118 10.41 6.55 9.47
N GLN A 119 9.98 7.80 9.36
CA GLN A 119 10.81 8.85 8.78
C GLN A 119 12.14 8.92 9.54
N PRO A 120 13.27 9.00 8.85
CA PRO A 120 14.56 9.16 9.50
C PRO A 120 14.55 10.44 10.34
N THR A 121 15.26 10.41 11.44
CA THR A 121 15.33 11.54 12.39
C THR A 121 16.12 12.73 11.83
N SER A 122 16.90 12.51 10.75
CA SER A 122 17.62 13.56 10.03
C SER A 122 17.76 13.25 8.54
N ASP A 123 17.88 14.28 7.72
CA ASP A 123 18.13 14.15 6.27
C ASP A 123 19.46 13.42 5.97
N ASP A 124 20.46 13.49 6.90
CA ASP A 124 21.74 12.81 6.77
C ASP A 124 21.64 11.27 6.91
N ASP A 125 20.50 10.77 7.39
CA ASP A 125 20.23 9.35 7.53
C ASP A 125 19.47 8.77 6.32
N ILE A 126 19.05 9.62 5.38
CA ILE A 126 18.45 9.17 4.12
C ILE A 126 19.58 8.65 3.22
N VAL A 127 19.61 7.31 3.04
CA VAL A 127 20.63 6.61 2.24
C VAL A 127 20.01 5.79 1.12
N TRP A 128 18.73 5.93 0.89
CA TRP A 128 17.99 5.31 -0.20
C TRP A 128 17.67 6.33 -1.29
N ASP A 129 17.44 5.86 -2.49
CA ASP A 129 17.16 6.69 -3.65
C ASP A 129 15.81 7.40 -3.53
N THR A 130 14.79 6.70 -3.07
CA THR A 130 13.46 7.25 -2.78
C THR A 130 12.68 6.38 -1.79
N PHE A 131 11.67 6.97 -1.17
CA PHE A 131 10.63 6.29 -0.42
C PHE A 131 9.36 6.22 -1.27
N VAL A 132 8.79 5.03 -1.43
CA VAL A 132 7.54 4.79 -2.16
C VAL A 132 6.46 4.37 -1.18
N GLY A 133 5.37 5.11 -1.08
CA GLY A 133 4.33 4.79 -0.11
C GLY A 133 3.02 5.52 -0.36
N HIS A 134 1.95 4.99 0.20
CA HIS A 134 0.65 5.63 0.11
C HIS A 134 0.62 6.93 0.91
N ASN A 135 -0.05 7.92 0.36
CA ASN A 135 -0.39 9.13 1.10
C ASN A 135 -1.49 8.81 2.11
N MET A 136 -1.11 8.60 3.37
CA MET A 136 -2.04 8.18 4.43
C MET A 136 -3.13 9.22 4.70
N ARG A 137 -2.82 10.52 4.50
CA ARG A 137 -3.81 11.57 4.60
C ARG A 137 -4.82 11.49 3.46
N ALA A 138 -4.39 11.23 2.23
CA ALA A 138 -5.28 11.05 1.08
C ALA A 138 -6.23 9.85 1.25
N LEU A 139 -5.78 8.74 1.88
CA LEU A 139 -6.67 7.63 2.25
C LEU A 139 -7.81 8.11 3.18
N GLY A 140 -7.47 8.90 4.20
CA GLY A 140 -8.45 9.50 5.11
C GLY A 140 -9.37 10.50 4.39
N GLU A 141 -8.83 11.34 3.51
CA GLU A 141 -9.59 12.29 2.70
C GLU A 141 -10.60 11.57 1.81
N LYS A 142 -10.18 10.48 1.15
CA LYS A 142 -11.06 9.65 0.33
C LYS A 142 -12.20 9.02 1.14
N ALA A 143 -11.92 8.50 2.34
CA ALA A 143 -12.96 8.00 3.25
C ALA A 143 -13.93 9.12 3.68
N GLY A 144 -13.39 10.33 3.91
CA GLY A 144 -14.20 11.52 4.18
C GLY A 144 -15.10 11.90 3.00
N GLU A 145 -14.65 11.77 1.75
CA GLU A 145 -15.47 11.99 0.56
C GLU A 145 -16.64 11.01 0.48
N VAL A 146 -16.41 9.72 0.74
CA VAL A 146 -17.46 8.69 0.80
C VAL A 146 -18.48 9.02 1.90
N ALA A 147 -18.02 9.43 3.08
CA ALA A 147 -18.88 9.87 4.17
C ALA A 147 -19.73 11.08 3.76
N VAL A 148 -19.11 12.11 3.19
CA VAL A 148 -19.80 13.34 2.74
C VAL A 148 -20.89 13.03 1.72
N GLU A 149 -20.66 12.11 0.79
CA GLU A 149 -21.66 11.76 -0.22
C GLU A 149 -22.89 11.12 0.42
N TYR A 150 -22.72 10.22 1.37
CA TYR A 150 -23.83 9.64 2.15
C TYR A 150 -24.55 10.70 3.02
N LEU A 151 -23.79 11.53 3.72
CA LEU A 151 -24.36 12.53 4.64
C LEU A 151 -25.24 13.58 3.91
N LYS A 152 -24.97 13.85 2.62
CA LYS A 152 -25.85 14.71 1.81
C LYS A 152 -27.28 14.16 1.72
N ALA A 153 -27.43 12.83 1.65
CA ALA A 153 -28.75 12.20 1.57
C ALA A 153 -29.53 12.26 2.88
N LEU A 154 -28.86 12.46 4.01
CA LEU A 154 -29.50 12.58 5.32
C LEU A 154 -30.13 13.94 5.58
N GLU A 155 -29.85 14.97 4.77
CA GLU A 155 -30.30 16.35 4.93
C GLU A 155 -30.09 16.90 6.38
N LYS A 156 -28.93 16.55 6.99
CA LYS A 156 -28.59 16.82 8.38
C LYS A 156 -27.43 17.80 8.44
N ASP A 157 -27.55 18.88 9.22
CA ASP A 157 -26.53 19.93 9.33
C ASP A 157 -25.43 19.61 10.35
N ASP A 158 -25.71 18.71 11.30
CA ASP A 158 -24.88 18.35 12.45
C ASP A 158 -24.66 16.82 12.54
N PRO A 159 -24.12 16.18 11.48
CA PRO A 159 -23.88 14.73 11.50
C PRO A 159 -22.85 14.36 12.56
N VAL A 160 -22.94 13.11 13.04
CA VAL A 160 -22.02 12.53 14.03
C VAL A 160 -21.19 11.44 13.36
N CYS A 161 -19.89 11.65 13.28
CA CYS A 161 -18.95 10.67 12.73
C CYS A 161 -18.00 10.17 13.82
N LEU A 162 -17.79 8.86 13.86
CA LEU A 162 -16.80 8.21 14.71
C LEU A 162 -15.60 7.77 13.85
N PHE A 163 -14.40 8.07 14.31
CA PHE A 163 -13.17 7.50 13.75
C PHE A 163 -12.47 6.68 14.82
N ILE A 164 -12.16 5.42 14.52
CA ILE A 164 -11.41 4.54 15.41
C ILE A 164 -9.95 4.57 15.03
N SER A 165 -9.16 5.32 15.79
CA SER A 165 -7.72 5.47 15.62
C SER A 165 -6.95 4.26 16.19
N ARG A 166 -5.74 4.02 15.64
CA ARG A 166 -4.75 3.08 16.20
C ARG A 166 -3.52 3.86 16.67
N PRO A 167 -3.47 4.34 17.92
CA PRO A 167 -2.36 5.17 18.40
C PRO A 167 -0.98 4.52 18.25
N THR A 168 -0.91 3.19 18.30
CA THR A 168 0.35 2.43 18.12
C THR A 168 0.92 2.53 16.69
N SER A 169 0.13 2.93 15.71
CA SER A 169 0.58 3.19 14.33
C SER A 169 1.13 4.62 14.12
N GLY A 170 1.21 5.43 15.18
CA GLY A 170 1.84 6.74 15.14
C GLY A 170 1.25 7.67 14.08
N GLN A 171 2.12 8.29 13.27
CA GLN A 171 1.72 9.31 12.30
C GLN A 171 0.72 8.81 11.25
N VAL A 172 0.81 7.55 10.83
CA VAL A 172 -0.14 6.94 9.89
C VAL A 172 -1.58 7.06 10.38
N SER A 173 -1.82 6.78 11.67
CA SER A 173 -3.17 6.89 12.25
C SER A 173 -3.63 8.34 12.33
N VAL A 174 -2.72 9.24 12.68
CA VAL A 174 -3.01 10.69 12.73
C VAL A 174 -3.38 11.22 11.35
N ASP A 175 -2.60 10.89 10.32
CA ASP A 175 -2.82 11.38 8.96
C ASP A 175 -4.17 10.90 8.41
N ARG A 176 -4.51 9.63 8.58
CA ARG A 176 -5.82 9.08 8.16
C ARG A 176 -6.98 9.76 8.89
N PHE A 177 -6.85 9.93 10.21
CA PHE A 177 -7.87 10.62 11.00
C PHE A 177 -8.04 12.07 10.55
N GLU A 178 -6.95 12.81 10.42
CA GLU A 178 -6.99 14.22 10.01
C GLU A 178 -7.56 14.40 8.61
N GLY A 179 -7.19 13.53 7.66
CA GLY A 179 -7.76 13.52 6.32
C GLY A 179 -9.27 13.36 6.34
N PHE A 180 -9.77 12.35 7.06
CA PHE A 180 -11.20 12.09 7.22
C PHE A 180 -11.92 13.27 7.90
N ARG A 181 -11.41 13.70 9.06
CA ARG A 181 -11.99 14.80 9.85
C ARG A 181 -12.11 16.08 9.02
N ASP A 182 -11.01 16.50 8.41
CA ASP A 182 -10.92 17.79 7.72
C ASP A 182 -11.83 17.81 6.48
N THR A 183 -11.95 16.69 5.77
CA THR A 183 -12.85 16.54 4.62
C THR A 183 -14.31 16.65 5.04
N VAL A 184 -14.70 15.95 6.12
CA VAL A 184 -16.07 16.05 6.63
C VAL A 184 -16.38 17.45 7.14
N LEU A 185 -15.47 18.06 7.94
CA LEU A 185 -15.69 19.39 8.51
C LEU A 185 -15.70 20.51 7.46
N ALA A 186 -14.95 20.37 6.37
CA ALA A 186 -15.00 21.31 5.25
C ALA A 186 -16.39 21.41 4.62
N LYS A 187 -17.17 20.32 4.65
CA LYS A 187 -18.52 20.27 4.10
C LYS A 187 -19.59 20.46 5.15
N TYR A 188 -19.39 19.94 6.36
CA TYR A 188 -20.29 20.00 7.51
C TYR A 188 -19.57 20.64 8.71
N PRO A 189 -19.46 21.97 8.77
CA PRO A 189 -18.71 22.65 9.86
C PRO A 189 -19.28 22.42 11.26
N ASN A 190 -20.55 21.99 11.36
CA ASN A 190 -21.21 21.66 12.62
C ASN A 190 -21.16 20.15 12.94
N ALA A 191 -20.51 19.33 12.09
CA ALA A 191 -20.37 17.90 12.36
C ALA A 191 -19.62 17.66 13.67
N ARG A 192 -20.08 16.68 14.43
CA ARG A 192 -19.37 16.20 15.61
C ARG A 192 -18.47 15.01 15.22
N ILE A 193 -17.18 15.22 15.24
CA ILE A 193 -16.21 14.17 14.98
C ILE A 193 -15.71 13.62 16.31
N ILE A 194 -15.97 12.34 16.54
CA ILE A 194 -15.52 11.60 17.71
C ILE A 194 -14.30 10.78 17.29
N GLU A 195 -13.19 10.92 18.00
CA GLU A 195 -12.04 10.05 17.85
C GLU A 195 -11.94 9.13 19.06
N GLU A 196 -11.84 7.82 18.83
CA GLU A 196 -11.60 6.82 19.85
C GLU A 196 -10.36 6.02 19.51
N GLY A 197 -9.43 5.91 20.46
CA GLY A 197 -8.22 5.15 20.30
C GLY A 197 -8.41 3.68 20.65
N ASP A 198 -8.25 2.78 19.71
CA ASP A 198 -8.10 1.37 20.01
C ASP A 198 -6.70 1.12 20.59
N VAL A 199 -6.65 0.96 21.92
CA VAL A 199 -5.43 0.68 22.68
C VAL A 199 -5.03 -0.80 22.64
N GLY A 200 -5.84 -1.64 21.99
CA GLY A 200 -5.51 -3.04 21.70
C GLY A 200 -4.51 -3.16 20.55
N ALA A 201 -4.33 -4.37 20.07
CA ALA A 201 -3.41 -4.66 18.96
C ALA A 201 -4.00 -4.33 17.57
N GLY A 202 -5.04 -3.49 17.48
CA GLY A 202 -5.76 -3.24 16.23
C GLY A 202 -6.47 -4.49 15.71
N SER A 203 -7.13 -5.21 16.59
CA SER A 203 -7.89 -6.41 16.26
C SER A 203 -9.38 -6.12 16.18
N ARG A 204 -10.10 -6.98 15.45
CA ARG A 204 -11.56 -6.92 15.39
C ARG A 204 -12.21 -7.03 16.78
N ASP A 205 -11.65 -7.86 17.66
CA ASP A 205 -12.19 -8.08 19.02
C ASP A 205 -12.02 -6.85 19.92
N SER A 206 -10.85 -6.20 19.87
CA SER A 206 -10.60 -4.98 20.66
C SER A 206 -11.50 -3.83 20.21
N SER A 207 -11.65 -3.64 18.91
CA SER A 207 -12.50 -2.60 18.34
C SER A 207 -13.98 -2.88 18.54
N GLN A 208 -14.41 -4.15 18.52
CA GLN A 208 -15.76 -4.51 18.90
C GLN A 208 -16.06 -4.10 20.34
N SER A 209 -15.17 -4.44 21.28
CA SER A 209 -15.31 -4.07 22.69
C SER A 209 -15.31 -2.55 22.92
N LEU A 210 -14.49 -1.82 22.16
CA LEU A 210 -14.46 -0.35 22.16
C LEU A 210 -15.82 0.20 21.68
N MET A 211 -16.31 -0.28 20.54
CA MET A 211 -17.60 0.18 19.98
C MET A 211 -18.78 -0.16 20.89
N GLU A 212 -18.81 -1.30 21.56
CA GLU A 212 -19.82 -1.64 22.55
C GLU A 212 -19.90 -0.57 23.68
N ASN A 213 -18.74 -0.05 24.12
CA ASN A 213 -18.68 1.04 25.09
C ASN A 213 -19.12 2.38 24.48
N VAL A 214 -18.79 2.66 23.23
CA VAL A 214 -19.24 3.86 22.52
C VAL A 214 -20.75 3.87 22.40
N LEU A 215 -21.37 2.75 22.01
CA LEU A 215 -22.82 2.61 21.85
C LEU A 215 -23.61 2.81 23.15
N GLN A 216 -22.97 2.64 24.32
CA GLN A 216 -23.64 2.90 25.63
C GLN A 216 -23.74 4.38 25.95
N ARG A 217 -22.92 5.25 25.35
CA ARG A 217 -22.86 6.70 25.65
C ARG A 217 -23.27 7.59 24.50
N GLU A 218 -23.27 7.04 23.27
CA GLU A 218 -23.59 7.78 22.05
C GLU A 218 -24.91 7.28 21.44
N ASP A 219 -25.94 8.05 21.60
CA ASP A 219 -27.29 7.73 21.08
C ASP A 219 -27.33 7.86 19.54
N VAL A 220 -26.47 8.73 18.95
CA VAL A 220 -26.45 9.03 17.53
C VAL A 220 -25.04 8.89 17.01
N ILE A 221 -24.88 8.03 16.01
CA ILE A 221 -23.68 7.90 15.16
C ILE A 221 -24.19 7.69 13.74
N ASP A 222 -23.79 8.54 12.82
CA ASP A 222 -24.22 8.44 11.42
C ASP A 222 -23.22 7.60 10.59
N VAL A 223 -21.91 7.85 10.78
CA VAL A 223 -20.84 7.17 10.04
C VAL A 223 -19.70 6.75 10.97
N VAL A 224 -19.18 5.56 10.75
CA VAL A 224 -17.95 5.04 11.39
C VAL A 224 -16.90 4.78 10.32
N CYS A 225 -15.70 5.29 10.54
CA CYS A 225 -14.49 4.96 9.80
C CYS A 225 -13.39 4.59 10.81
N GLY A 226 -12.29 4.06 10.37
CA GLY A 226 -11.19 3.69 11.28
C GLY A 226 -9.83 3.72 10.62
N HIS A 227 -8.82 3.41 11.44
CA HIS A 227 -7.45 3.33 10.99
C HIS A 227 -7.30 2.32 9.83
N ASN A 228 -7.88 1.14 9.97
CA ASN A 228 -8.05 0.17 8.87
C ASN A 228 -9.28 -0.72 9.12
N ASP A 229 -9.45 -1.71 8.26
CA ASP A 229 -10.62 -2.60 8.25
C ASP A 229 -10.81 -3.41 9.54
N ALA A 230 -9.75 -3.80 10.22
CA ALA A 230 -9.87 -4.57 11.46
C ALA A 230 -10.67 -3.78 12.52
N GLU A 231 -10.39 -2.48 12.65
CA GLU A 231 -11.13 -1.59 13.56
C GLU A 231 -12.57 -1.43 13.12
N VAL A 232 -12.81 -1.21 11.84
CA VAL A 232 -14.14 -0.93 11.32
C VAL A 232 -15.03 -2.17 11.35
N VAL A 233 -14.50 -3.35 11.00
CA VAL A 233 -15.24 -4.62 11.08
C VAL A 233 -15.60 -4.97 12.54
N GLY A 234 -14.68 -4.72 13.48
CA GLY A 234 -15.00 -4.87 14.91
C GLY A 234 -16.16 -3.97 15.35
N ALA A 235 -16.14 -2.70 14.96
CA ALA A 235 -17.21 -1.75 15.24
C ALA A 235 -18.54 -2.14 14.57
N TYR A 236 -18.49 -2.61 13.33
CA TYR A 236 -19.64 -3.14 12.61
C TYR A 236 -20.28 -4.31 13.37
N ASN A 237 -19.49 -5.27 13.85
CA ASN A 237 -20.00 -6.41 14.61
C ASN A 237 -20.77 -5.96 15.88
N ALA A 238 -20.24 -4.96 16.60
CA ALA A 238 -20.90 -4.40 17.78
C ALA A 238 -22.23 -3.70 17.42
N ALA A 239 -22.25 -2.93 16.33
CA ALA A 239 -23.47 -2.24 15.87
C ALA A 239 -24.55 -3.23 15.44
N VAL A 240 -24.18 -4.30 14.71
CA VAL A 240 -25.11 -5.37 14.33
C VAL A 240 -25.67 -6.07 15.56
N ALA A 241 -24.81 -6.41 16.54
CA ALA A 241 -25.26 -7.04 17.79
C ALA A 241 -26.20 -6.15 18.61
N ALA A 242 -26.05 -4.84 18.52
CA ALA A 242 -26.89 -3.84 19.17
C ALA A 242 -28.14 -3.43 18.34
N ASN A 243 -28.34 -3.99 17.15
CA ASN A 243 -29.38 -3.65 16.18
C ASN A 243 -29.42 -2.13 15.81
N ARG A 244 -28.21 -1.52 15.64
CA ARG A 244 -28.03 -0.13 15.25
C ARG A 244 -27.86 -0.01 13.72
N GLU A 245 -28.95 -0.26 12.98
CA GLU A 245 -28.96 -0.33 11.50
C GLU A 245 -28.73 1.03 10.81
N GLU A 246 -28.94 2.13 11.54
CA GLU A 246 -28.73 3.49 11.05
C GLU A 246 -27.24 3.84 10.87
N ILE A 247 -26.35 3.17 11.60
CA ILE A 247 -24.91 3.42 11.53
C ILE A 247 -24.34 2.88 10.22
N LYS A 248 -23.53 3.68 9.54
CA LYS A 248 -22.85 3.29 8.29
C LYS A 248 -21.32 3.20 8.47
N PHE A 249 -20.70 2.35 7.67
CA PHE A 249 -19.30 2.00 7.82
C PHE A 249 -18.50 2.24 6.53
N ILE A 250 -17.26 2.69 6.69
CA ILE A 250 -16.29 2.88 5.60
C ILE A 250 -14.99 2.22 6.03
N GLY A 251 -14.51 1.26 5.23
CA GLY A 251 -13.22 0.60 5.43
C GLY A 251 -12.06 1.37 4.81
N ILE A 252 -10.85 1.05 5.24
CA ILE A 252 -9.59 1.49 4.64
C ILE A 252 -8.60 0.33 4.73
N ALA A 253 -8.15 -0.17 3.64
CA ALA A 253 -7.03 -1.07 3.31
C ALA A 253 -7.36 -2.02 2.16
N GLY A 254 -8.57 -2.59 2.09
CA GLY A 254 -8.99 -3.55 1.09
C GLY A 254 -9.23 -4.94 1.67
N ASP A 255 -9.91 -5.04 2.81
CA ASP A 255 -10.21 -6.33 3.45
C ASP A 255 -11.27 -7.11 2.68
N LYS A 256 -11.04 -8.41 2.52
CA LYS A 256 -11.93 -9.33 1.80
C LYS A 256 -13.36 -9.34 2.35
N ASP A 257 -13.51 -9.29 3.67
CA ASP A 257 -14.85 -9.32 4.28
C ASP A 257 -15.61 -8.03 3.95
N VAL A 258 -14.93 -6.87 3.96
CA VAL A 258 -15.53 -5.58 3.61
C VAL A 258 -15.98 -5.57 2.15
N LEU A 259 -15.11 -6.01 1.23
CA LEU A 259 -15.45 -6.13 -0.19
C LEU A 259 -16.61 -7.13 -0.42
N THR A 260 -16.66 -8.22 0.36
CA THR A 260 -17.77 -9.17 0.33
C THR A 260 -19.07 -8.49 0.79
N TYR A 261 -19.05 -7.74 1.91
CA TYR A 261 -20.23 -7.03 2.40
C TYR A 261 -20.76 -6.02 1.36
N ILE A 262 -19.89 -5.27 0.72
CA ILE A 262 -20.26 -4.31 -0.33
C ILE A 262 -20.87 -5.05 -1.53
N THR A 263 -20.24 -6.13 -1.98
CA THR A 263 -20.70 -6.93 -3.13
C THR A 263 -22.07 -7.57 -2.87
N ASP A 264 -22.29 -8.05 -1.65
CA ASP A 264 -23.57 -8.67 -1.24
C ASP A 264 -24.69 -7.63 -0.96
N GLY A 265 -24.39 -6.34 -1.12
CA GLY A 265 -25.35 -5.25 -0.91
C GLY A 265 -25.72 -5.06 0.57
N ASN A 266 -24.79 -5.32 1.49
CA ASN A 266 -25.00 -5.11 2.92
C ASN A 266 -25.23 -3.62 3.20
N PRO A 267 -26.41 -3.22 3.72
CA PRO A 267 -26.81 -1.81 3.83
C PRO A 267 -26.02 -1.00 4.86
N TYR A 268 -25.18 -1.64 5.65
CA TYR A 268 -24.29 -0.95 6.59
C TYR A 268 -23.08 -0.31 5.92
N TRP A 269 -22.61 -0.85 4.78
CA TRP A 269 -21.35 -0.46 4.17
C TRP A 269 -21.51 0.57 3.06
N LEU A 270 -20.82 1.70 3.19
CA LEU A 270 -20.78 2.77 2.20
C LEU A 270 -19.67 2.58 1.18
N GLY A 271 -18.56 1.99 1.59
CA GLY A 271 -17.43 1.76 0.72
C GLY A 271 -16.18 1.28 1.46
N GLU A 272 -15.19 0.99 0.66
CA GLU A 272 -13.84 0.58 1.01
C GLU A 272 -12.84 1.49 0.30
N VAL A 273 -11.95 2.14 1.04
CA VAL A 273 -10.85 2.91 0.45
C VAL A 273 -9.66 2.00 0.28
N LEU A 274 -9.25 1.83 -0.97
CA LEU A 274 -8.22 0.86 -1.31
C LEU A 274 -6.82 1.40 -1.02
N GLN A 275 -6.06 0.70 -0.18
CA GLN A 275 -4.62 0.83 -0.07
C GLN A 275 -3.99 -0.26 -0.94
N ASN A 276 -3.82 -0.01 -2.23
CA ASN A 276 -3.48 -1.02 -3.21
C ASN A 276 -2.01 -1.47 -3.12
N PRO A 277 -1.72 -2.70 -2.70
CA PRO A 277 -0.34 -3.18 -2.59
C PRO A 277 0.31 -3.45 -3.96
N VAL A 278 -0.48 -3.69 -5.00
CA VAL A 278 0.03 -3.93 -6.36
C VAL A 278 0.65 -2.64 -6.89
N ASP A 279 -0.02 -1.50 -6.70
CA ASP A 279 0.56 -0.20 -7.08
C ASP A 279 1.85 0.09 -6.34
N LEU A 280 1.94 -0.28 -5.06
CA LEU A 280 3.14 -0.10 -4.26
C LEU A 280 4.33 -0.88 -4.83
N GLY A 281 4.14 -2.17 -5.15
CA GLY A 281 5.18 -3.01 -5.76
C GLY A 281 5.59 -2.53 -7.15
N TYR A 282 4.60 -2.17 -7.97
CA TYR A 282 4.81 -1.66 -9.31
C TYR A 282 5.63 -0.35 -9.30
N GLN A 283 5.22 0.62 -8.51
CA GLN A 283 5.89 1.91 -8.42
C GLN A 283 7.26 1.85 -7.74
N ALA A 284 7.45 0.95 -6.77
CA ALA A 284 8.77 0.72 -6.18
C ALA A 284 9.76 0.13 -7.22
N THR A 285 9.25 -0.71 -8.13
CA THR A 285 10.07 -1.26 -9.22
C THR A 285 10.36 -0.21 -10.29
N GLU A 286 9.40 0.64 -10.64
CA GLU A 286 9.62 1.77 -11.55
C GLU A 286 10.69 2.72 -11.01
N ALA A 287 10.60 3.08 -9.73
CA ALA A 287 11.58 3.92 -9.06
C ALA A 287 12.98 3.28 -9.07
N MET A 288 13.07 1.96 -8.82
CA MET A 288 14.33 1.23 -8.89
C MET A 288 14.92 1.27 -10.31
N TYR A 289 14.10 1.09 -11.34
CA TYR A 289 14.53 1.16 -12.72
C TYR A 289 15.05 2.56 -13.09
N GLU A 290 14.33 3.60 -12.73
CA GLU A 290 14.75 4.98 -12.96
C GLU A 290 16.08 5.32 -12.27
N ALA A 291 16.27 4.86 -11.02
CA ALA A 291 17.51 5.07 -10.28
C ALA A 291 18.69 4.32 -10.92
N MET A 292 18.53 3.01 -11.15
CA MET A 292 19.63 2.14 -11.57
C MET A 292 19.98 2.25 -13.05
N VAL A 293 18.97 2.26 -13.92
CA VAL A 293 19.16 2.13 -15.37
C VAL A 293 19.21 3.50 -16.05
N GLU A 294 18.32 4.40 -15.62
CA GLU A 294 18.27 5.74 -16.19
C GLU A 294 19.19 6.74 -15.47
N GLY A 295 19.66 6.38 -14.28
CA GLY A 295 20.56 7.24 -13.48
C GLY A 295 19.90 8.55 -13.05
N LYS A 296 18.59 8.53 -12.86
CA LYS A 296 17.83 9.73 -12.44
C LYS A 296 18.01 10.00 -10.95
N GLU A 297 18.09 11.26 -10.60
CA GLU A 297 17.90 11.71 -9.23
C GLU A 297 16.38 11.69 -8.93
N LEU A 298 15.97 10.86 -7.96
CA LEU A 298 14.58 10.68 -7.62
C LEU A 298 14.09 11.67 -6.56
N PRO A 299 12.79 11.97 -6.49
CA PRO A 299 12.24 12.72 -5.37
C PRO A 299 12.43 11.95 -4.06
N LYS A 300 12.53 12.64 -2.92
CA LYS A 300 12.64 11.99 -1.61
C LYS A 300 11.46 11.05 -1.31
N VAL A 301 10.29 11.40 -1.79
CA VAL A 301 9.05 10.63 -1.73
C VAL A 301 8.51 10.47 -3.15
N TRP A 302 8.27 9.25 -3.53
CA TRP A 302 7.62 8.88 -4.79
C TRP A 302 6.15 8.67 -4.52
N ASP A 303 5.32 9.56 -5.02
CA ASP A 303 3.87 9.51 -4.79
C ASP A 303 3.22 8.36 -5.57
N LEU A 304 2.38 7.61 -4.88
CA LEU A 304 1.51 6.61 -5.49
C LEU A 304 0.26 7.29 -6.11
N PRO A 305 -0.45 6.59 -7.00
CA PRO A 305 -1.75 7.07 -7.47
C PRO A 305 -2.69 7.45 -6.33
N GLU A 306 -3.58 8.40 -6.61
CA GLU A 306 -4.62 8.78 -5.65
C GLU A 306 -5.47 7.55 -5.26
N PRO A 307 -5.82 7.39 -3.97
CA PRO A 307 -6.57 6.24 -3.52
C PRO A 307 -7.97 6.19 -4.13
N GLU A 308 -8.41 4.98 -4.48
CA GLU A 308 -9.74 4.72 -4.99
C GLU A 308 -10.68 4.28 -3.88
N ALA A 309 -11.97 4.56 -4.03
CA ALA A 309 -13.01 4.04 -3.17
C ALA A 309 -13.89 3.04 -3.94
N ILE A 310 -13.98 1.82 -3.43
CA ILE A 310 -14.90 0.79 -3.90
C ILE A 310 -16.20 0.94 -3.12
N THR A 311 -17.29 1.21 -3.82
CA THR A 311 -18.61 1.46 -3.26
C THR A 311 -19.64 0.49 -3.84
N PRO A 312 -20.86 0.40 -3.32
CA PRO A 312 -21.92 -0.39 -3.94
C PRO A 312 -22.19 -0.05 -5.42
N ASP A 313 -21.88 1.18 -5.82
CA ASP A 313 -22.15 1.64 -7.20
C ASP A 313 -21.10 1.15 -8.20
N ASN A 314 -19.86 0.91 -7.77
CA ASN A 314 -18.75 0.55 -8.67
C ASN A 314 -18.08 -0.81 -8.34
N VAL A 315 -18.45 -1.51 -7.28
CA VAL A 315 -17.80 -2.78 -6.87
C VAL A 315 -17.80 -3.83 -7.97
N ALA A 316 -18.79 -3.80 -8.86
CA ALA A 316 -18.89 -4.72 -10.01
C ALA A 316 -17.84 -4.48 -11.10
N GLU A 317 -17.13 -3.35 -11.05
CA GLU A 317 -16.05 -3.02 -11.98
C GLU A 317 -14.71 -3.63 -11.56
N TYR A 318 -14.62 -4.14 -10.32
CA TYR A 318 -13.41 -4.73 -9.75
C TYR A 318 -13.52 -6.25 -9.69
N ASP A 319 -12.53 -6.95 -10.25
CA ASP A 319 -12.42 -8.42 -10.16
C ASP A 319 -11.63 -8.83 -8.89
N TRP A 320 -12.03 -8.21 -7.76
CA TRP A 320 -11.33 -8.32 -6.49
C TRP A 320 -11.22 -9.76 -5.96
N GLN A 321 -12.11 -10.66 -6.38
CA GLN A 321 -12.08 -12.08 -6.00
C GLN A 321 -10.83 -12.79 -6.54
N THR A 322 -10.17 -12.22 -7.54
CA THR A 322 -8.93 -12.74 -8.14
C THR A 322 -7.66 -12.18 -7.50
N TRP A 323 -7.78 -11.20 -6.61
CA TRP A 323 -6.62 -10.59 -5.96
C TRP A 323 -5.96 -11.56 -5.00
N ALA A 324 -4.69 -11.92 -5.27
CA ALA A 324 -3.97 -12.94 -4.51
C ALA A 324 -3.67 -12.54 -3.07
N TRP A 325 -3.74 -11.26 -2.78
CA TRP A 325 -3.44 -10.69 -1.48
C TRP A 325 -4.64 -10.56 -0.53
N LEU A 326 -5.85 -10.95 -0.98
CA LEU A 326 -7.07 -10.96 -0.17
C LEU A 326 -7.32 -12.27 0.57
#